data_c1ea317b3eb94caaa3be1c6258aab7c6
#
_entry.id   c1ea317b3eb94caaa3be1c6258aab7c6
#
_cell.length_a   1.000
_cell.length_b   1.000
_cell.length_c   1.000
_cell.angle_alpha   90.00
_cell.angle_beta   90.00
_cell.angle_gamma   90.00
#
_symmetry.space_group_name_H-M   'P 1'
#
loop_
_entity.id
_entity.type
_entity.pdbx_description
1 polymer ?
#
loop_
_entity_poly.entity_id
_entity_poly.type
_entity_poly.pdbx_seq_one_letter_code
_entity_poly.pdbx_strand_id
1 'polypeptide(L)'
;MRPKAALHEVLKMRFFDVISRFTAGELGCDQASEILGVSASTFYRMRKRFEDEGGNGLVDRRIGKMSARRIPADEAMRLISLYETRYYDFTVKHFHEKLPEHGLKWSYTCVKNKLQDAGVVKRVAKRGQHRRKRPRKALPGMMLHQDGSSHEWVPGKKWDLIVTMDDATSESYSMFFCEEEGTMSSFFGLRETMKEKGLPCSLYIDRASHYFVTETAGGKVSKTRLTQVGRAMRQLGIEMIPAYSPEARGRSERMFGTLQRRLPQELRLRGITDMQSANRFLQEVYLSEHNARFAKQAQSAGSAFTPLMGFALGDVLCIQEERIVAHDNTVQYKGRGLQILEDASRCSFAKCKVRVHEYLNGSLAVFHGPRKLQTVEWTKVEENKEVDFSDEFIALNPNSGWEKNEGEASTSPYPEIGYTHGAQVALQRSPILRTVESISA
;
A
#
# COMPACT_ATOMS: atom_id res chain seq x y z
N MET A 1 -12.62 0.90 47.18
CA MET A 1 -12.03 2.26 47.23
C MET A 1 -11.01 2.41 46.13
N ARG A 2 -11.04 3.46 45.30
CA ARG A 2 -10.01 3.68 44.27
C ARG A 2 -8.67 3.97 44.96
N PRO A 3 -7.49 3.40 44.52
CA PRO A 3 -6.21 3.54 45.21
C PRO A 3 -5.80 5.00 45.51
N LYS A 4 -6.25 5.95 44.68
CA LYS A 4 -6.00 7.39 44.86
C LYS A 4 -6.76 8.02 46.03
N ALA A 5 -7.93 7.49 46.38
CA ALA A 5 -8.74 8.02 47.49
C ALA A 5 -8.15 7.61 48.85
N ALA A 6 -7.66 6.38 48.98
CA ALA A 6 -6.98 5.91 50.19
C ALA A 6 -5.67 6.68 50.43
N LEU A 7 -4.87 6.91 49.40
CA LEU A 7 -3.66 7.71 49.49
C LEU A 7 -3.95 9.17 49.94
N HIS A 8 -5.05 9.72 49.46
CA HIS A 8 -5.45 11.09 49.81
C HIS A 8 -5.86 11.23 51.28
N GLU A 9 -6.54 10.25 51.85
CA GLU A 9 -6.90 10.25 53.26
C GLU A 9 -5.66 10.10 54.17
N VAL A 10 -4.70 9.26 53.79
CA VAL A 10 -3.42 9.15 54.50
C VAL A 10 -2.62 10.47 54.47
N LEU A 11 -2.64 11.15 53.31
CA LEU A 11 -1.97 12.47 53.19
C LEU A 11 -2.66 13.55 54.07
N LYS A 12 -3.99 13.52 54.21
CA LYS A 12 -4.72 14.41 55.13
C LYS A 12 -4.34 14.13 56.58
N MET A 13 -4.36 12.85 57.00
CA MET A 13 -3.99 12.48 58.37
C MET A 13 -2.57 12.94 58.71
N ARG A 14 -1.63 12.73 57.81
CA ARG A 14 -0.24 13.20 57.98
C ARG A 14 -0.15 14.72 58.04
N PHE A 15 -0.99 15.43 57.25
CA PHE A 15 -1.00 16.89 57.30
C PHE A 15 -1.56 17.39 58.62
N PHE A 16 -2.63 16.79 59.18
CA PHE A 16 -3.16 17.16 60.46
C PHE A 16 -2.19 16.99 61.60
N ASP A 17 -1.43 15.89 61.61
CA ASP A 17 -0.36 15.70 62.63
C ASP A 17 0.74 16.76 62.50
N VAL A 18 1.24 16.99 61.29
CA VAL A 18 2.32 17.95 61.04
C VAL A 18 1.87 19.39 61.37
N ILE A 19 0.64 19.80 61.00
CA ILE A 19 0.17 21.16 61.28
C ILE A 19 -0.07 21.38 62.77
N SER A 20 -0.51 20.37 63.51
CA SER A 20 -0.67 20.44 64.99
C SER A 20 0.66 20.68 65.67
N ARG A 21 1.68 19.89 65.29
CA ARG A 21 3.06 20.00 65.84
C ARG A 21 3.74 21.31 65.42
N PHE A 22 3.48 21.78 64.19
CA PHE A 22 3.98 23.08 63.71
C PHE A 22 3.33 24.24 64.53
N THR A 23 2.03 24.16 64.79
CA THR A 23 1.33 25.18 65.59
C THR A 23 1.77 25.17 67.05
N ALA A 24 2.09 24.01 67.62
CA ALA A 24 2.66 23.86 68.96
C ALA A 24 4.13 24.33 69.03
N GLY A 25 4.78 24.71 67.94
CA GLY A 25 6.17 25.13 67.90
C GLY A 25 7.18 24.00 67.98
N GLU A 26 6.73 22.75 67.83
CA GLU A 26 7.60 21.56 67.86
C GLU A 26 8.35 21.32 66.56
N LEU A 27 7.82 21.83 65.45
CA LEU A 27 8.40 21.70 64.13
C LEU A 27 8.61 23.06 63.47
N GLY A 28 9.79 23.25 62.84
CA GLY A 28 10.02 24.37 61.94
C GLY A 28 9.39 24.15 60.56
N CYS A 29 9.29 25.21 59.74
CA CYS A 29 8.74 25.14 58.41
C CYS A 29 9.46 24.14 57.50
N ASP A 30 10.80 24.10 57.57
CA ASP A 30 11.57 23.19 56.75
C ASP A 30 11.34 21.73 57.11
N GLN A 31 11.27 21.43 58.42
CA GLN A 31 10.97 20.09 58.94
C GLN A 31 9.54 19.64 58.54
N ALA A 32 8.57 20.54 58.67
CA ALA A 32 7.17 20.27 58.28
C ALA A 32 7.06 19.98 56.76
N SER A 33 7.79 20.74 55.97
CA SER A 33 7.85 20.57 54.50
C SER A 33 8.48 19.25 54.12
N GLU A 34 9.60 18.89 54.79
CA GLU A 34 10.31 17.63 54.56
C GLU A 34 9.44 16.42 54.95
N ILE A 35 8.76 16.43 56.10
CA ILE A 35 7.87 15.35 56.54
C ILE A 35 6.71 15.15 55.56
N LEU A 36 6.19 16.23 54.98
CA LEU A 36 5.13 16.17 53.98
C LEU A 36 5.60 15.88 52.58
N GLY A 37 6.89 15.97 52.32
CA GLY A 37 7.49 15.81 50.99
C GLY A 37 7.09 16.92 50.00
N VAL A 38 6.90 18.17 50.51
CA VAL A 38 6.49 19.32 49.70
C VAL A 38 7.46 20.50 49.90
N SER A 39 7.42 21.48 49.01
CA SER A 39 8.17 22.73 49.22
C SER A 39 7.54 23.59 50.33
N ALA A 40 8.35 24.43 51.00
CA ALA A 40 7.87 25.36 52.01
C ALA A 40 6.69 26.25 51.52
N SER A 41 6.79 26.74 50.29
CA SER A 41 5.72 27.52 49.66
C SER A 41 4.43 26.71 49.45
N THR A 42 4.51 25.40 49.21
CA THR A 42 3.36 24.50 49.11
C THR A 42 2.79 24.22 50.48
N PHE A 43 3.61 24.04 51.50
CA PHE A 43 3.19 23.90 52.91
C PHE A 43 2.36 25.11 53.36
N TYR A 44 2.87 26.34 53.17
CA TYR A 44 2.13 27.55 53.53
C TYR A 44 0.81 27.69 52.77
N ARG A 45 0.76 27.31 51.47
CA ARG A 45 -0.51 27.31 50.75
C ARG A 45 -1.49 26.24 51.22
N MET A 46 -1.00 25.09 51.64
CA MET A 46 -1.83 24.06 52.27
C MET A 46 -2.36 24.50 53.62
N ARG A 47 -1.50 25.09 54.45
CA ARG A 47 -1.84 25.67 55.74
C ARG A 47 -2.94 26.73 55.58
N LYS A 48 -2.76 27.72 54.74
CA LYS A 48 -3.75 28.77 54.50
C LYS A 48 -5.10 28.19 54.08
N ARG A 49 -5.09 27.25 53.14
CA ARG A 49 -6.37 26.58 52.74
C ARG A 49 -7.00 25.76 53.84
N PHE A 50 -6.21 25.20 54.73
CA PHE A 50 -6.69 24.51 55.90
C PHE A 50 -7.30 25.47 56.90
N GLU A 51 -6.67 26.62 57.14
CA GLU A 51 -7.20 27.70 58.01
C GLU A 51 -8.53 28.27 57.48
N ASP A 52 -8.60 28.45 56.13
CA ASP A 52 -9.80 29.03 55.45
C ASP A 52 -10.98 28.05 55.34
N GLU A 53 -10.72 26.78 55.00
CA GLU A 53 -11.73 25.78 54.56
C GLU A 53 -11.69 24.49 55.41
N GLY A 54 -10.87 24.41 56.45
CA GLY A 54 -10.65 23.21 57.24
C GLY A 54 -10.13 22.04 56.43
N GLY A 55 -10.48 20.82 56.81
CA GLY A 55 -10.04 19.60 56.10
C GLY A 55 -10.49 19.51 54.61
N ASN A 56 -11.51 20.29 54.22
CA ASN A 56 -11.95 20.37 52.84
C ASN A 56 -10.97 21.12 51.93
N GLY A 57 -10.22 22.10 52.50
CA GLY A 57 -9.20 22.84 51.78
C GLY A 57 -7.99 22.00 51.34
N LEU A 58 -7.82 20.81 51.94
CA LEU A 58 -6.78 19.85 51.58
C LEU A 58 -7.18 18.90 50.44
N VAL A 59 -8.48 18.88 50.10
CA VAL A 59 -8.96 18.03 49.00
C VAL A 59 -8.48 18.58 47.66
N ASP A 60 -7.93 17.73 46.82
CA ASP A 60 -7.59 18.13 45.44
C ASP A 60 -8.90 18.54 44.73
N ARG A 61 -9.01 19.84 44.44
CA ARG A 61 -10.20 20.44 43.77
C ARG A 61 -10.48 19.89 42.37
N ARG A 62 -9.57 19.06 41.84
CA ARG A 62 -9.75 18.35 40.57
C ARG A 62 -10.50 17.03 40.75
N ILE A 63 -10.55 16.50 41.98
CA ILE A 63 -11.30 15.26 42.26
C ILE A 63 -12.79 15.52 42.08
N GLY A 64 -13.42 14.73 41.22
CA GLY A 64 -14.87 14.85 40.93
C GLY A 64 -15.22 15.88 39.85
N LYS A 65 -14.32 16.78 39.46
CA LYS A 65 -14.59 17.69 38.36
C LYS A 65 -14.49 16.97 37.02
N MET A 66 -15.52 17.10 36.21
CA MET A 66 -15.47 16.63 34.82
C MET A 66 -14.54 17.55 33.99
N SER A 67 -13.61 16.96 33.26
CA SER A 67 -12.77 17.71 32.35
C SER A 67 -13.61 18.35 31.25
N ALA A 68 -13.40 19.64 30.98
CA ALA A 68 -14.02 20.34 29.83
C ALA A 68 -13.66 19.72 28.47
N ARG A 69 -12.59 18.90 28.42
CA ARG A 69 -12.19 18.15 27.22
C ARG A 69 -12.82 16.75 27.15
N ARG A 70 -13.76 16.42 28.03
CA ARG A 70 -14.44 15.13 27.99
C ARG A 70 -15.41 15.12 26.82
N ILE A 71 -15.40 14.02 26.05
CA ILE A 71 -16.38 13.80 25.00
C ILE A 71 -17.79 13.79 25.60
N PRO A 72 -18.77 14.52 25.03
CA PRO A 72 -20.17 14.44 25.42
C PRO A 72 -20.73 13.00 25.37
N ALA A 73 -21.69 12.69 26.19
CA ALA A 73 -22.18 11.31 26.29
C ALA A 73 -22.88 10.83 25.03
N ASP A 74 -23.61 11.69 24.36
CA ASP A 74 -24.28 11.46 23.09
C ASP A 74 -23.27 11.19 21.95
N GLU A 75 -22.21 12.01 21.85
CA GLU A 75 -21.16 11.78 20.86
C GLU A 75 -20.36 10.49 21.16
N ALA A 76 -20.13 10.17 22.44
CA ALA A 76 -19.48 8.93 22.82
C ALA A 76 -20.32 7.70 22.43
N MET A 77 -21.64 7.75 22.66
CA MET A 77 -22.56 6.69 22.24
C MET A 77 -22.59 6.56 20.71
N ARG A 78 -22.70 7.68 20.01
CA ARG A 78 -22.67 7.70 18.53
C ARG A 78 -21.37 7.11 17.98
N LEU A 79 -20.21 7.43 18.57
CA LEU A 79 -18.91 6.91 18.19
C LEU A 79 -18.84 5.39 18.38
N ILE A 80 -19.33 4.88 19.53
CA ILE A 80 -19.34 3.44 19.82
C ILE A 80 -20.28 2.70 18.87
N SER A 81 -21.51 3.18 18.70
CA SER A 81 -22.48 2.60 17.78
C SER A 81 -21.97 2.56 16.34
N LEU A 82 -21.34 3.65 15.88
CA LEU A 82 -20.75 3.71 14.54
C LEU A 82 -19.64 2.66 14.35
N TYR A 83 -18.82 2.44 15.39
CA TYR A 83 -17.79 1.41 15.34
C TYR A 83 -18.42 0.01 15.29
N GLU A 84 -19.37 -0.31 16.15
CA GLU A 84 -19.98 -1.64 16.26
C GLU A 84 -20.81 -2.02 15.04
N THR A 85 -21.48 -1.05 14.39
CA THR A 85 -22.38 -1.33 13.27
C THR A 85 -21.69 -1.30 11.92
N ARG A 86 -20.80 -0.32 11.68
CA ARG A 86 -20.22 -0.09 10.35
C ARG A 86 -18.73 -0.41 10.25
N TYR A 87 -17.97 -0.19 11.36
CA TYR A 87 -16.51 -0.26 11.37
C TYR A 87 -15.96 -1.33 12.32
N TYR A 88 -16.74 -2.36 12.62
CA TYR A 88 -16.46 -3.40 13.63
C TYR A 88 -15.15 -4.17 13.39
N ASP A 89 -14.70 -4.27 12.15
CA ASP A 89 -13.49 -4.97 11.70
C ASP A 89 -12.28 -4.02 11.48
N PHE A 90 -12.50 -2.71 11.70
CA PHE A 90 -11.44 -1.72 11.52
C PHE A 90 -10.49 -1.70 12.72
N THR A 91 -9.20 -1.45 12.44
CA THR A 91 -8.32 -1.03 13.52
C THR A 91 -8.74 0.35 14.03
N VAL A 92 -8.53 0.62 15.32
CA VAL A 92 -8.90 1.93 15.92
C VAL A 92 -8.26 3.10 15.14
N LYS A 93 -7.03 2.91 14.62
CA LYS A 93 -6.36 3.95 13.83
C LYS A 93 -7.06 4.19 12.49
N HIS A 94 -7.47 3.14 11.82
CA HIS A 94 -8.20 3.21 10.56
C HIS A 94 -9.59 3.83 10.76
N PHE A 95 -10.31 3.40 11.80
CA PHE A 95 -11.59 4.00 12.18
C PHE A 95 -11.47 5.49 12.49
N HIS A 96 -10.45 5.89 13.27
CA HIS A 96 -10.22 7.28 13.62
C HIS A 96 -10.06 8.17 12.37
N GLU A 97 -9.49 7.64 11.29
CA GLU A 97 -9.32 8.35 10.03
C GLU A 97 -10.64 8.58 9.27
N LYS A 98 -11.66 7.74 9.52
CA LYS A 98 -13.02 7.85 8.95
C LYS A 98 -13.95 8.78 9.74
N LEU A 99 -13.61 9.10 10.99
CA LEU A 99 -14.47 9.93 11.85
C LEU A 99 -14.82 11.32 11.28
N PRO A 100 -13.91 12.03 10.58
CA PRO A 100 -14.27 13.32 9.98
C PRO A 100 -15.42 13.24 8.98
N GLU A 101 -15.57 12.12 8.25
CA GLU A 101 -16.68 11.86 7.31
C GLU A 101 -18.04 11.86 8.03
N HIS A 102 -18.04 11.60 9.36
CA HIS A 102 -19.22 11.57 10.23
C HIS A 102 -19.36 12.82 11.11
N GLY A 103 -18.55 13.86 10.88
CA GLY A 103 -18.55 15.09 11.67
C GLY A 103 -17.91 14.97 13.06
N LEU A 104 -17.25 13.84 13.38
CA LEU A 104 -16.60 13.59 14.67
C LEU A 104 -15.11 13.94 14.58
N LYS A 105 -14.65 14.89 15.42
CA LYS A 105 -13.25 15.41 15.39
C LYS A 105 -12.54 15.19 16.73
N TRP A 106 -12.48 13.93 17.20
CA TRP A 106 -11.83 13.57 18.45
C TRP A 106 -10.41 13.04 18.21
N SER A 107 -9.52 13.28 19.17
CA SER A 107 -8.15 12.76 19.08
C SER A 107 -8.14 11.23 19.11
N TYR A 108 -7.14 10.63 18.45
CA TYR A 108 -6.96 9.17 18.44
C TYR A 108 -6.95 8.54 19.84
N THR A 109 -6.27 9.21 20.81
CA THR A 109 -6.21 8.71 22.19
C THR A 109 -7.59 8.71 22.85
N CYS A 110 -8.41 9.75 22.61
CA CYS A 110 -9.78 9.82 23.13
C CYS A 110 -10.64 8.70 22.56
N VAL A 111 -10.63 8.52 21.23
CA VAL A 111 -11.39 7.45 20.54
C VAL A 111 -10.96 6.08 21.05
N LYS A 112 -9.64 5.82 21.08
CA LYS A 112 -9.10 4.55 21.56
C LYS A 112 -9.54 4.23 22.99
N ASN A 113 -9.41 5.20 23.91
CA ASN A 113 -9.80 4.99 25.29
C ASN A 113 -11.30 4.73 25.43
N LYS A 114 -12.15 5.44 24.68
CA LYS A 114 -13.59 5.25 24.70
C LYS A 114 -14.00 3.86 24.22
N LEU A 115 -13.45 3.39 23.10
CA LEU A 115 -13.71 2.04 22.60
C LEU A 115 -13.18 0.94 23.53
N GLN A 116 -12.05 1.18 24.20
CA GLN A 116 -11.51 0.27 25.20
C GLN A 116 -12.32 0.26 26.52
N ASP A 117 -12.81 1.42 26.96
CA ASP A 117 -13.63 1.54 28.18
C ASP A 117 -15.02 0.92 27.95
N ALA A 118 -15.54 0.98 26.73
CA ALA A 118 -16.78 0.29 26.31
C ALA A 118 -16.58 -1.24 26.11
N GLY A 119 -15.36 -1.75 26.18
CA GLY A 119 -15.07 -3.18 25.98
C GLY A 119 -15.07 -3.64 24.52
N VAL A 120 -15.35 -2.73 23.58
CA VAL A 120 -15.45 -3.04 22.13
C VAL A 120 -14.07 -3.38 21.53
N VAL A 121 -13.01 -2.78 22.06
CA VAL A 121 -11.64 -3.01 21.59
C VAL A 121 -10.74 -3.46 22.75
N LYS A 122 -10.05 -4.57 22.55
CA LYS A 122 -9.12 -5.11 23.54
C LYS A 122 -7.85 -4.24 23.67
N ARG A 123 -7.32 -4.14 24.89
CA ARG A 123 -6.01 -3.53 25.12
C ARG A 123 -4.91 -4.46 24.63
N VAL A 124 -4.05 -3.99 23.75
CA VAL A 124 -2.91 -4.76 23.24
C VAL A 124 -1.71 -4.58 24.17
N ALA A 125 -1.04 -5.67 24.53
CA ALA A 125 0.21 -5.63 25.29
C ALA A 125 1.30 -4.85 24.54
N LYS A 126 2.21 -4.22 25.30
CA LYS A 126 3.37 -3.53 24.73
C LYS A 126 4.25 -4.54 23.99
N ARG A 127 4.62 -4.22 22.75
CA ARG A 127 5.56 -5.02 21.97
C ARG A 127 6.97 -4.90 22.55
N GLY A 128 7.73 -5.98 22.45
CA GLY A 128 9.14 -6.02 22.87
C GLY A 128 10.07 -5.12 22.04
N GLN A 129 11.36 -5.23 22.32
CA GLN A 129 12.42 -4.34 21.83
C GLN A 129 12.48 -4.19 20.31
N HIS A 130 12.96 -3.02 19.89
CA HIS A 130 13.08 -2.60 18.51
C HIS A 130 14.15 -3.40 17.76
N ARG A 131 13.78 -4.05 16.63
CA ARG A 131 14.72 -4.70 15.72
C ARG A 131 15.51 -3.65 14.92
N ARG A 132 16.77 -3.97 14.56
CA ARG A 132 17.63 -3.14 13.71
C ARG A 132 16.98 -2.91 12.35
N LYS A 133 16.94 -1.66 11.88
CA LYS A 133 16.35 -1.32 10.57
C LYS A 133 17.47 -1.17 9.53
N ARG A 134 17.30 -1.79 8.35
CA ARG A 134 18.15 -1.49 7.21
C ARG A 134 17.91 -0.04 6.76
N PRO A 135 18.99 0.74 6.47
CA PRO A 135 18.84 2.08 5.89
C PRO A 135 18.05 2.03 4.58
N ARG A 136 17.37 3.12 4.25
CA ARG A 136 16.70 3.30 2.96
C ARG A 136 17.69 3.70 1.89
N LYS A 137 17.36 3.43 0.62
CA LYS A 137 18.07 4.07 -0.49
C LYS A 137 17.81 5.58 -0.45
N ALA A 138 18.77 6.36 -0.96
CA ALA A 138 18.70 7.82 -0.88
C ALA A 138 17.68 8.42 -1.87
N LEU A 139 17.57 7.85 -3.07
CA LEU A 139 16.75 8.35 -4.16
C LEU A 139 15.68 7.33 -4.59
N PRO A 140 14.49 7.80 -5.01
CA PRO A 140 13.52 6.96 -5.70
C PRO A 140 14.12 6.32 -6.95
N GLY A 141 13.73 5.08 -7.24
CA GLY A 141 14.24 4.33 -8.41
C GLY A 141 15.57 3.64 -8.20
N MET A 142 16.33 3.92 -7.14
CA MET A 142 17.55 3.16 -6.85
C MET A 142 17.27 1.68 -6.56
N MET A 143 16.14 1.39 -5.93
CA MET A 143 15.75 0.01 -5.64
C MET A 143 14.23 -0.08 -5.46
N LEU A 144 13.62 -0.97 -6.22
CA LEU A 144 12.22 -1.33 -6.04
C LEU A 144 12.10 -2.65 -5.29
N HIS A 145 10.99 -2.83 -4.61
CA HIS A 145 10.51 -4.11 -4.09
C HIS A 145 9.30 -4.51 -4.91
N GLN A 146 9.27 -5.74 -5.40
CA GLN A 146 8.05 -6.35 -5.89
C GLN A 146 7.78 -7.60 -5.07
N ASP A 147 6.53 -7.79 -4.70
CA ASP A 147 6.15 -8.88 -3.81
C ASP A 147 4.65 -9.14 -3.93
N GLY A 148 4.26 -10.40 -3.74
CA GLY A 148 2.89 -10.84 -3.69
C GLY A 148 2.42 -11.18 -2.26
N SER A 149 1.13 -11.09 -2.02
CA SER A 149 0.53 -11.53 -0.76
C SER A 149 -0.79 -12.21 -1.00
N SER A 150 -0.80 -13.51 -0.76
CA SER A 150 -2.01 -14.32 -0.77
C SER A 150 -2.81 -14.10 0.52
N HIS A 151 -4.05 -13.65 0.39
CA HIS A 151 -4.92 -13.36 1.54
C HIS A 151 -6.40 -13.47 1.14
N GLU A 152 -7.27 -13.68 2.11
CA GLU A 152 -8.72 -13.56 1.93
C GLU A 152 -9.08 -12.06 1.94
N TRP A 153 -9.01 -11.42 0.76
CA TRP A 153 -9.27 -9.99 0.59
C TRP A 153 -10.75 -9.64 0.60
N VAL A 154 -11.56 -10.58 0.16
CA VAL A 154 -13.01 -10.55 0.19
C VAL A 154 -13.48 -11.86 0.82
N PRO A 155 -14.52 -11.88 1.66
CA PRO A 155 -15.01 -13.10 2.30
C PRO A 155 -15.24 -14.23 1.29
N GLY A 156 -14.62 -15.39 1.56
CA GLY A 156 -14.67 -16.57 0.70
C GLY A 156 -13.80 -16.52 -0.55
N LYS A 157 -13.06 -15.43 -0.80
CA LYS A 157 -12.22 -15.29 -2.00
C LYS A 157 -10.77 -14.98 -1.63
N LYS A 158 -9.90 -15.90 -2.00
CA LYS A 158 -8.45 -15.77 -1.79
C LYS A 158 -7.80 -15.38 -3.11
N TRP A 159 -7.18 -14.20 -3.15
CA TRP A 159 -6.44 -13.67 -4.29
C TRP A 159 -5.02 -13.29 -3.87
N ASP A 160 -4.14 -13.14 -4.85
CA ASP A 160 -2.82 -12.60 -4.63
C ASP A 160 -2.82 -11.10 -4.95
N LEU A 161 -2.36 -10.29 -4.00
CA LEU A 161 -2.14 -8.86 -4.21
C LEU A 161 -0.68 -8.64 -4.56
N ILE A 162 -0.41 -8.18 -5.77
CA ILE A 162 0.93 -7.83 -6.22
C ILE A 162 1.17 -6.34 -6.01
N VAL A 163 2.29 -6.00 -5.39
CA VAL A 163 2.66 -4.60 -5.15
C VAL A 163 4.11 -4.35 -5.57
N THR A 164 4.31 -3.29 -6.34
CA THR A 164 5.65 -2.76 -6.65
C THR A 164 5.85 -1.46 -5.88
N MET A 165 6.86 -1.41 -5.01
CA MET A 165 7.09 -0.32 -4.06
C MET A 165 8.53 0.16 -4.10
N ASP A 166 8.73 1.46 -3.97
CA ASP A 166 10.05 2.07 -3.84
C ASP A 166 10.67 1.93 -2.43
N ASP A 167 11.96 1.62 -2.38
CA ASP A 167 12.70 1.46 -1.12
C ASP A 167 12.92 2.80 -0.39
N ALA A 168 13.21 3.87 -1.12
CA ALA A 168 13.50 5.17 -0.54
C ALA A 168 12.26 5.81 0.09
N THR A 169 11.15 5.78 -0.63
CA THR A 169 9.93 6.50 -0.25
C THR A 169 8.84 5.62 0.37
N SER A 170 8.89 4.31 0.17
CA SER A 170 7.75 3.39 0.39
C SER A 170 6.49 3.76 -0.41
N GLU A 171 6.61 4.55 -1.45
CA GLU A 171 5.56 4.80 -2.42
C GLU A 171 5.31 3.53 -3.22
N SER A 172 4.06 3.13 -3.37
CA SER A 172 3.66 2.02 -4.22
C SER A 172 3.35 2.57 -5.61
N TYR A 173 3.98 2.04 -6.64
CA TYR A 173 3.79 2.46 -8.02
C TYR A 173 2.80 1.60 -8.78
N SER A 174 2.66 0.34 -8.38
CA SER A 174 1.70 -0.60 -8.92
C SER A 174 1.10 -1.43 -7.79
N MET A 175 -0.21 -1.66 -7.87
CA MET A 175 -0.96 -2.47 -6.91
C MET A 175 -2.18 -3.06 -7.60
N PHE A 176 -2.28 -4.39 -7.64
CA PHE A 176 -3.41 -5.07 -8.28
C PHE A 176 -3.57 -6.51 -7.77
N PHE A 177 -4.79 -7.02 -7.86
CA PHE A 177 -5.12 -8.41 -7.58
C PHE A 177 -4.95 -9.28 -8.81
N CYS A 178 -4.50 -10.51 -8.59
CA CYS A 178 -4.51 -11.59 -9.56
C CYS A 178 -4.88 -12.90 -8.86
N GLU A 179 -5.15 -13.94 -9.65
CA GLU A 179 -5.46 -15.28 -9.10
C GLU A 179 -4.23 -15.90 -8.46
N GLU A 180 -3.08 -15.79 -9.12
CA GLU A 180 -1.82 -16.36 -8.66
C GLU A 180 -0.63 -15.47 -9.04
N GLU A 181 0.32 -15.33 -8.09
CA GLU A 181 1.59 -14.68 -8.34
C GLU A 181 2.45 -15.51 -9.30
N GLY A 182 3.05 -14.88 -10.32
CA GLY A 182 3.91 -15.55 -11.27
C GLY A 182 4.61 -14.59 -12.24
N THR A 183 5.14 -15.14 -13.33
CA THR A 183 5.90 -14.35 -14.33
C THR A 183 5.05 -13.25 -14.95
N MET A 184 3.81 -13.54 -15.34
CA MET A 184 2.95 -12.58 -16.04
C MET A 184 2.48 -11.45 -15.13
N SER A 185 2.06 -11.77 -13.89
CA SER A 185 1.70 -10.76 -12.89
C SER A 185 2.91 -9.89 -12.51
N SER A 186 4.10 -10.48 -12.40
CA SER A 186 5.34 -9.72 -12.17
C SER A 186 5.62 -8.75 -13.32
N PHE A 187 5.52 -9.21 -14.57
CA PHE A 187 5.68 -8.34 -15.74
C PHE A 187 4.65 -7.22 -15.81
N PHE A 188 3.40 -7.52 -15.45
CA PHE A 188 2.35 -6.51 -15.43
C PHE A 188 2.71 -5.38 -14.46
N GLY A 189 3.01 -5.68 -13.20
CA GLY A 189 3.37 -4.68 -12.19
C GLY A 189 4.62 -3.87 -12.54
N LEU A 190 5.64 -4.53 -13.09
CA LEU A 190 6.86 -3.87 -13.56
C LEU A 190 6.58 -2.97 -14.77
N ARG A 191 5.75 -3.42 -15.72
CA ARG A 191 5.37 -2.62 -16.89
C ARG A 191 4.66 -1.34 -16.51
N GLU A 192 3.66 -1.42 -15.62
CA GLU A 192 2.93 -0.25 -15.15
C GLU A 192 3.88 0.75 -14.46
N THR A 193 4.73 0.25 -13.57
CA THR A 193 5.73 1.07 -12.89
C THR A 193 6.72 1.74 -13.87
N MET A 194 7.27 0.96 -14.81
CA MET A 194 8.28 1.47 -15.73
C MET A 194 7.71 2.42 -16.78
N LYS A 195 6.46 2.24 -17.20
CA LYS A 195 5.79 3.19 -18.12
C LYS A 195 5.65 4.57 -17.49
N GLU A 196 5.35 4.64 -16.20
CA GLU A 196 5.11 5.90 -15.50
C GLU A 196 6.41 6.56 -15.03
N LYS A 197 7.31 5.77 -14.43
CA LYS A 197 8.50 6.28 -13.73
C LYS A 197 9.80 6.13 -14.51
N GLY A 198 9.88 5.20 -15.46
CA GLY A 198 11.11 4.82 -16.13
C GLY A 198 11.76 3.55 -15.53
N LEU A 199 12.99 3.23 -15.95
CA LEU A 199 13.73 2.05 -15.52
C LEU A 199 14.39 2.29 -14.15
N PRO A 200 14.18 1.43 -13.14
CA PRO A 200 14.88 1.49 -11.87
C PRO A 200 16.30 0.89 -11.98
N CYS A 201 17.18 1.20 -11.04
CA CYS A 201 18.52 0.60 -11.01
C CYS A 201 18.49 -0.86 -10.56
N SER A 202 17.66 -1.21 -9.57
CA SER A 202 17.60 -2.57 -9.04
C SER A 202 16.22 -2.98 -8.56
N LEU A 203 15.99 -4.30 -8.53
CA LEU A 203 14.79 -4.95 -8.03
C LEU A 203 15.15 -5.90 -6.89
N TYR A 204 14.61 -5.66 -5.70
CA TYR A 204 14.82 -6.46 -4.50
C TYR A 204 13.59 -7.33 -4.24
N ILE A 205 13.72 -8.64 -4.40
CA ILE A 205 12.62 -9.61 -4.44
C ILE A 205 12.97 -10.87 -3.68
N ASP A 206 11.99 -11.71 -3.44
CA ASP A 206 12.21 -13.02 -2.85
C ASP A 206 12.86 -13.99 -3.86
N ARG A 207 13.05 -15.25 -3.44
CA ARG A 207 13.65 -16.29 -4.27
C ARG A 207 12.61 -17.22 -4.87
N ALA A 208 11.40 -16.73 -5.16
CA ALA A 208 10.38 -17.51 -5.82
C ALA A 208 10.88 -17.98 -7.21
N SER A 209 10.35 -19.13 -7.66
CA SER A 209 10.83 -19.83 -8.88
C SER A 209 10.66 -19.02 -10.16
N HIS A 210 9.70 -18.10 -10.21
CA HIS A 210 9.51 -17.22 -11.35
C HIS A 210 10.53 -16.07 -11.41
N TYR A 211 11.18 -15.72 -10.28
CA TYR A 211 12.25 -14.73 -10.21
C TYR A 211 13.63 -15.35 -10.37
N PHE A 212 13.91 -16.45 -9.68
CA PHE A 212 15.22 -17.05 -9.67
C PHE A 212 15.20 -18.56 -9.87
N VAL A 213 16.21 -19.07 -10.53
CA VAL A 213 16.50 -20.51 -10.59
C VAL A 213 17.38 -20.87 -9.40
N THR A 214 16.92 -21.80 -8.55
CA THR A 214 17.71 -22.39 -7.45
C THR A 214 17.88 -23.87 -7.70
N GLU A 215 19.09 -24.39 -7.60
CA GLU A 215 19.38 -25.82 -7.85
C GLU A 215 18.92 -26.70 -6.69
N THR A 216 18.98 -26.18 -5.49
CA THR A 216 18.53 -26.86 -4.26
C THR A 216 17.62 -25.96 -3.46
N ALA A 217 16.61 -26.55 -2.79
CA ALA A 217 15.72 -25.80 -1.92
C ALA A 217 16.51 -25.03 -0.84
N GLY A 218 16.29 -23.72 -0.74
CA GLY A 218 17.03 -22.83 0.18
C GLY A 218 18.45 -22.47 -0.25
N GLY A 219 18.97 -23.02 -1.36
CA GLY A 219 20.30 -22.78 -1.89
C GLY A 219 20.54 -21.38 -2.45
N LYS A 220 21.73 -21.16 -2.98
CA LYS A 220 22.07 -19.92 -3.70
C LYS A 220 21.37 -19.89 -5.05
N VAL A 221 20.98 -18.68 -5.49
CA VAL A 221 20.40 -18.47 -6.82
C VAL A 221 21.44 -18.70 -7.89
N SER A 222 21.05 -19.30 -9.02
CA SER A 222 21.91 -19.49 -10.18
C SER A 222 22.23 -18.13 -10.82
N LYS A 223 23.50 -17.91 -11.16
CA LYS A 223 23.96 -16.71 -11.87
C LYS A 223 23.90 -16.87 -13.39
N THR A 224 23.84 -18.10 -13.87
CA THR A 224 23.92 -18.44 -15.31
C THR A 224 22.55 -18.79 -15.89
N ARG A 225 21.73 -19.49 -15.15
CA ARG A 225 20.37 -19.88 -15.55
C ARG A 225 19.40 -18.81 -15.11
N LEU A 226 18.74 -18.19 -16.07
CA LEU A 226 17.78 -17.11 -15.84
C LEU A 226 16.34 -17.60 -16.04
N THR A 227 15.45 -17.09 -15.23
CA THR A 227 14.00 -17.15 -15.47
C THR A 227 13.60 -16.15 -16.54
N GLN A 228 12.34 -16.13 -16.94
CA GLN A 228 11.82 -15.11 -17.86
C GLN A 228 11.95 -13.70 -17.28
N VAL A 229 11.65 -13.53 -15.97
CA VAL A 229 11.85 -12.25 -15.29
C VAL A 229 13.33 -11.89 -15.25
N GLY A 230 14.20 -12.85 -14.88
CA GLY A 230 15.65 -12.65 -14.87
C GLY A 230 16.22 -12.24 -16.23
N ARG A 231 15.74 -12.86 -17.33
CA ARG A 231 16.08 -12.49 -18.70
C ARG A 231 15.67 -11.04 -19.00
N ALA A 232 14.42 -10.69 -18.68
CA ALA A 232 13.90 -9.35 -18.95
C ALA A 232 14.67 -8.26 -18.19
N MET A 233 14.92 -8.47 -16.89
CA MET A 233 15.68 -7.51 -16.08
C MET A 233 17.10 -7.35 -16.59
N ARG A 234 17.76 -8.45 -16.98
CA ARG A 234 19.08 -8.39 -17.60
C ARG A 234 19.10 -7.60 -18.91
N GLN A 235 18.08 -7.75 -19.76
CA GLN A 235 17.94 -6.99 -21.01
C GLN A 235 17.75 -5.49 -20.76
N LEU A 236 17.07 -5.13 -19.65
CA LEU A 236 16.85 -3.74 -19.25
C LEU A 236 17.99 -3.14 -18.41
N GLY A 237 19.04 -3.91 -18.13
CA GLY A 237 20.15 -3.45 -17.28
C GLY A 237 19.78 -3.28 -15.81
N ILE A 238 18.70 -3.91 -15.34
CA ILE A 238 18.20 -3.83 -13.97
C ILE A 238 18.80 -4.95 -13.13
N GLU A 239 19.48 -4.61 -12.04
CA GLU A 239 20.04 -5.58 -11.11
C GLU A 239 18.93 -6.27 -10.30
N MET A 240 18.93 -7.61 -10.29
CA MET A 240 18.04 -8.40 -9.43
C MET A 240 18.78 -8.82 -8.16
N ILE A 241 18.25 -8.40 -7.01
CA ILE A 241 18.85 -8.65 -5.69
C ILE A 241 17.96 -9.65 -4.93
N PRO A 242 18.42 -10.90 -4.71
CA PRO A 242 17.65 -11.90 -3.99
C PRO A 242 17.67 -11.65 -2.47
N ALA A 243 16.51 -11.73 -1.83
CA ALA A 243 16.38 -11.68 -0.39
C ALA A 243 16.64 -13.07 0.24
N TYR A 244 17.69 -13.18 1.04
CA TYR A 244 18.09 -14.46 1.69
C TYR A 244 17.49 -14.64 3.09
N SER A 245 16.91 -13.62 3.69
CA SER A 245 16.28 -13.73 5.01
C SER A 245 14.95 -12.97 5.09
N PRO A 246 14.01 -13.41 5.94
CA PRO A 246 12.77 -12.69 6.19
C PRO A 246 13.00 -11.24 6.68
N GLU A 247 14.02 -11.02 7.54
CA GLU A 247 14.32 -9.69 8.07
C GLU A 247 14.70 -8.69 6.97
N ALA A 248 15.29 -9.21 5.89
CA ALA A 248 15.66 -8.42 4.72
C ALA A 248 14.42 -7.84 4.01
N ARG A 249 13.26 -8.50 4.11
CA ARG A 249 11.97 -8.11 3.51
C ARG A 249 11.06 -7.28 4.44
N GLY A 250 11.51 -6.89 5.59
CA GLY A 250 10.71 -6.22 6.63
C GLY A 250 9.98 -4.93 6.20
N ARG A 251 10.24 -4.39 4.97
CA ARG A 251 9.46 -3.28 4.38
C ARG A 251 8.22 -3.78 3.67
N SER A 252 8.35 -4.75 2.78
CA SER A 252 7.21 -5.36 2.10
C SER A 252 6.28 -6.07 3.10
N GLU A 253 6.81 -6.82 4.07
CA GLU A 253 6.03 -7.43 5.14
C GLU A 253 5.20 -6.40 5.93
N ARG A 254 5.79 -5.25 6.26
CA ARG A 254 5.07 -4.18 6.97
C ARG A 254 3.99 -3.55 6.10
N MET A 255 4.27 -3.36 4.82
CA MET A 255 3.31 -2.85 3.85
C MET A 255 2.12 -3.82 3.75
N PHE A 256 2.37 -5.11 3.50
CA PHE A 256 1.31 -6.11 3.44
C PHE A 256 0.54 -6.24 4.75
N GLY A 257 1.22 -6.21 5.90
CA GLY A 257 0.54 -6.19 7.20
C GLY A 257 -0.32 -4.92 7.42
N THR A 258 -0.06 -3.83 6.69
CA THR A 258 -0.92 -2.65 6.67
C THR A 258 -2.09 -2.85 5.71
N LEU A 259 -1.83 -3.35 4.50
CA LEU A 259 -2.84 -3.62 3.48
C LEU A 259 -3.86 -4.66 3.95
N GLN A 260 -3.42 -5.79 4.49
CA GLN A 260 -4.29 -6.84 5.03
C GLN A 260 -5.22 -6.36 6.16
N ARG A 261 -4.83 -5.31 6.89
CA ARG A 261 -5.64 -4.72 7.97
C ARG A 261 -6.48 -3.53 7.54
N ARG A 262 -6.46 -3.15 6.26
CA ARG A 262 -7.17 -1.98 5.75
C ARG A 262 -7.97 -2.25 4.49
N LEU A 263 -7.36 -2.92 3.52
CA LEU A 263 -7.95 -3.09 2.20
C LEU A 263 -9.23 -3.96 2.22
N PRO A 264 -9.29 -5.09 2.95
CA PRO A 264 -10.54 -5.86 3.08
C PRO A 264 -11.71 -5.00 3.59
N GLN A 265 -11.44 -4.15 4.58
CA GLN A 265 -12.45 -3.27 5.17
C GLN A 265 -12.90 -2.18 4.18
N GLU A 266 -11.98 -1.62 3.40
CA GLU A 266 -12.32 -0.64 2.37
C GLU A 266 -13.15 -1.25 1.23
N LEU A 267 -12.81 -2.47 0.80
CA LEU A 267 -13.59 -3.24 -0.19
C LEU A 267 -15.00 -3.52 0.33
N ARG A 268 -15.11 -4.00 1.58
CA ARG A 268 -16.41 -4.27 2.23
C ARG A 268 -17.29 -3.02 2.31
N LEU A 269 -16.74 -1.89 2.72
CA LEU A 269 -17.50 -0.63 2.83
C LEU A 269 -18.10 -0.17 1.51
N ARG A 270 -17.45 -0.54 0.39
CA ARG A 270 -17.89 -0.20 -0.97
C ARG A 270 -18.71 -1.29 -1.64
N GLY A 271 -18.93 -2.41 -0.95
CA GLY A 271 -19.65 -3.56 -1.51
C GLY A 271 -18.91 -4.25 -2.66
N ILE A 272 -17.59 -4.08 -2.76
CA ILE A 272 -16.78 -4.68 -3.83
C ILE A 272 -16.51 -6.14 -3.48
N THR A 273 -16.94 -7.04 -4.37
CA THR A 273 -16.83 -8.49 -4.15
C THR A 273 -16.14 -9.24 -5.28
N ASP A 274 -15.87 -8.61 -6.41
CA ASP A 274 -15.17 -9.20 -7.55
C ASP A 274 -13.81 -8.55 -7.79
N MET A 275 -12.91 -9.28 -8.46
CA MET A 275 -11.53 -8.88 -8.68
C MET A 275 -11.41 -7.67 -9.62
N GLN A 276 -12.25 -7.60 -10.65
CA GLN A 276 -12.19 -6.53 -11.64
C GLN A 276 -12.56 -5.19 -11.00
N SER A 277 -13.66 -5.13 -10.26
CA SER A 277 -14.07 -3.95 -9.50
C SER A 277 -13.04 -3.58 -8.42
N ALA A 278 -12.42 -4.59 -7.76
CA ALA A 278 -11.37 -4.37 -6.80
C ALA A 278 -10.12 -3.75 -7.44
N ASN A 279 -9.71 -4.23 -8.61
CA ASN A 279 -8.58 -3.67 -9.36
C ASN A 279 -8.85 -2.24 -9.83
N ARG A 280 -10.07 -1.96 -10.31
CA ARG A 280 -10.46 -0.59 -10.66
C ARG A 280 -10.37 0.34 -9.45
N PHE A 281 -10.90 -0.08 -8.31
CA PHE A 281 -10.81 0.68 -7.05
C PHE A 281 -9.36 0.91 -6.61
N LEU A 282 -8.49 -0.10 -6.74
CA LEU A 282 -7.06 0.05 -6.43
C LEU A 282 -6.41 1.12 -7.29
N GLN A 283 -6.65 1.12 -8.60
CA GLN A 283 -6.03 2.06 -9.55
C GLN A 283 -6.57 3.48 -9.41
N GLU A 284 -7.90 3.64 -9.33
CA GLU A 284 -8.54 4.95 -9.39
C GLU A 284 -8.50 5.70 -8.05
N VAL A 285 -8.50 4.97 -6.93
CA VAL A 285 -8.72 5.57 -5.61
C VAL A 285 -7.65 5.14 -4.59
N TYR A 286 -7.56 3.84 -4.33
CA TYR A 286 -6.85 3.35 -3.15
C TYR A 286 -5.34 3.57 -3.19
N LEU A 287 -4.70 3.39 -4.35
CA LEU A 287 -3.26 3.58 -4.52
C LEU A 287 -2.83 5.01 -4.17
N SER A 288 -3.57 6.00 -4.66
CA SER A 288 -3.34 7.42 -4.35
C SER A 288 -3.52 7.72 -2.86
N GLU A 289 -4.64 7.26 -2.26
CA GLU A 289 -4.90 7.44 -0.83
C GLU A 289 -3.85 6.74 0.05
N HIS A 290 -3.41 5.54 -0.35
CA HIS A 290 -2.36 4.79 0.34
C HIS A 290 -1.03 5.54 0.31
N ASN A 291 -0.61 6.01 -0.84
CA ASN A 291 0.63 6.74 -1.01
C ASN A 291 0.61 8.07 -0.26
N ALA A 292 -0.47 8.85 -0.35
CA ALA A 292 -0.62 10.10 0.40
C ALA A 292 -0.47 9.91 1.92
N ARG A 293 -0.82 8.72 2.44
CA ARG A 293 -0.78 8.40 3.87
C ARG A 293 0.51 7.76 4.35
N PHE A 294 1.12 6.90 3.55
CA PHE A 294 2.20 6.03 3.96
C PHE A 294 3.54 6.29 3.27
N ALA A 295 3.55 6.98 2.14
CA ALA A 295 4.76 7.38 1.49
C ALA A 295 5.57 8.35 2.38
N LYS A 296 6.86 8.37 2.17
CA LYS A 296 7.82 9.19 2.90
C LYS A 296 8.65 10.01 1.94
N GLN A 297 9.10 11.14 2.38
CA GLN A 297 10.07 11.92 1.64
C GLN A 297 11.37 11.13 1.50
N ALA A 298 11.96 11.15 0.30
CA ALA A 298 13.27 10.59 0.04
C ALA A 298 14.35 11.38 0.81
N GLN A 299 15.48 10.72 1.08
CA GLN A 299 16.60 11.34 1.78
C GLN A 299 17.27 12.44 0.94
N SER A 300 17.33 12.24 -0.37
CA SER A 300 17.94 13.17 -1.33
C SER A 300 16.92 13.61 -2.37
N ALA A 301 17.08 14.81 -2.89
CA ALA A 301 16.29 15.32 -3.99
C ALA A 301 16.68 14.65 -5.32
N GLY A 302 15.72 14.50 -6.23
CA GLY A 302 15.90 13.90 -7.54
C GLY A 302 15.41 12.46 -7.62
N SER A 303 15.73 11.79 -8.71
CA SER A 303 15.31 10.43 -9.06
C SER A 303 16.44 9.66 -9.73
N ALA A 304 16.52 8.37 -9.45
CA ALA A 304 17.45 7.45 -10.12
C ALA A 304 16.78 6.64 -11.25
N PHE A 305 15.51 6.90 -11.54
CA PHE A 305 14.86 6.31 -12.69
C PHE A 305 15.46 6.83 -14.00
N THR A 306 15.73 5.91 -14.94
CA THR A 306 16.18 6.24 -16.28
C THR A 306 14.99 6.27 -17.23
N PRO A 307 14.79 7.34 -18.02
CA PRO A 307 13.69 7.41 -18.98
C PRO A 307 13.73 6.25 -19.99
N LEU A 308 12.53 5.78 -20.38
CA LEU A 308 12.40 4.80 -21.48
C LEU A 308 12.75 5.47 -22.80
N MET A 309 13.80 5.00 -23.46
CA MET A 309 14.24 5.53 -24.74
C MET A 309 14.13 4.47 -25.85
N GLY A 310 13.25 4.71 -26.81
CA GLY A 310 13.31 4.12 -28.16
C GLY A 310 13.04 2.62 -28.31
N PHE A 311 12.60 1.89 -27.28
CA PHE A 311 12.25 0.47 -27.39
C PHE A 311 10.86 0.15 -26.84
N ALA A 312 10.25 -0.89 -27.41
CA ALA A 312 8.97 -1.37 -26.95
C ALA A 312 9.13 -2.22 -25.68
N LEU A 313 8.81 -1.64 -24.52
CA LEU A 313 8.91 -2.33 -23.22
C LEU A 313 8.15 -3.67 -23.22
N GLY A 314 7.03 -3.76 -23.96
CA GLY A 314 6.25 -4.99 -24.11
C GLY A 314 7.04 -6.13 -24.75
N ASP A 315 7.97 -5.84 -25.67
CA ASP A 315 8.80 -6.87 -26.33
C ASP A 315 9.86 -7.45 -25.38
N VAL A 316 10.12 -6.78 -24.26
CA VAL A 316 11.03 -7.26 -23.21
C VAL A 316 10.25 -7.93 -22.07
N LEU A 317 9.18 -7.28 -21.58
CA LEU A 317 8.31 -7.80 -20.51
C LEU A 317 7.24 -8.73 -21.07
N CYS A 318 7.67 -9.83 -21.67
CA CYS A 318 6.86 -10.90 -22.23
C CYS A 318 7.57 -12.23 -22.01
N ILE A 319 6.89 -13.34 -22.16
CA ILE A 319 7.53 -14.66 -22.18
C ILE A 319 8.18 -14.84 -23.56
N GLN A 320 9.44 -15.24 -23.59
CA GLN A 320 10.18 -15.49 -24.82
C GLN A 320 10.67 -16.94 -24.85
N GLU A 321 10.32 -17.67 -25.90
CA GLU A 321 10.79 -19.03 -26.09
C GLU A 321 11.37 -19.24 -27.48
N GLU A 322 12.52 -19.93 -27.56
CA GLU A 322 13.10 -20.32 -28.83
C GLU A 322 12.32 -21.49 -29.44
N ARG A 323 12.04 -21.41 -30.71
CA ARG A 323 11.41 -22.43 -31.51
C ARG A 323 12.17 -22.60 -32.83
N ILE A 324 12.06 -23.79 -33.43
CA ILE A 324 12.56 -24.06 -34.77
C ILE A 324 11.35 -24.04 -35.71
N VAL A 325 11.46 -23.29 -36.79
CA VAL A 325 10.41 -23.21 -37.81
C VAL A 325 10.34 -24.53 -38.57
N ALA A 326 9.16 -25.07 -38.73
CA ALA A 326 8.89 -26.29 -39.48
C ALA A 326 9.09 -26.10 -41.00
N HIS A 327 9.04 -27.19 -41.78
CA HIS A 327 9.28 -27.15 -43.23
C HIS A 327 8.22 -26.34 -44.00
N ASP A 328 7.01 -26.30 -43.48
CA ASP A 328 5.86 -25.56 -44.00
C ASP A 328 5.83 -24.09 -43.55
N ASN A 329 6.94 -23.59 -43.01
CA ASN A 329 7.07 -22.22 -42.48
C ASN A 329 6.16 -21.92 -41.29
N THR A 330 5.79 -22.95 -40.51
CA THR A 330 4.97 -22.81 -39.29
C THR A 330 5.80 -22.91 -38.01
N VAL A 331 5.25 -22.31 -36.93
CA VAL A 331 5.78 -22.42 -35.58
C VAL A 331 4.65 -22.81 -34.63
N GLN A 332 4.87 -23.85 -33.84
CA GLN A 332 3.91 -24.31 -32.82
C GLN A 332 4.28 -23.73 -31.45
N TYR A 333 3.28 -23.18 -30.74
CA TYR A 333 3.45 -22.64 -29.41
C TYR A 333 2.20 -22.83 -28.55
N LYS A 334 2.29 -23.62 -27.48
CA LYS A 334 1.18 -23.91 -26.55
C LYS A 334 -0.14 -24.28 -27.24
N GLY A 335 -0.07 -25.17 -28.23
CA GLY A 335 -1.26 -25.63 -28.99
C GLY A 335 -1.73 -24.68 -30.12
N ARG A 336 -1.15 -23.50 -30.22
CA ARG A 336 -1.43 -22.51 -31.29
C ARG A 336 -0.40 -22.61 -32.41
N GLY A 337 -0.84 -22.60 -33.64
CA GLY A 337 0.02 -22.60 -34.85
C GLY A 337 0.17 -21.18 -35.41
N LEU A 338 1.39 -20.80 -35.73
CA LEU A 338 1.71 -19.51 -36.33
C LEU A 338 2.34 -19.75 -37.69
N GLN A 339 1.63 -19.39 -38.76
CA GLN A 339 2.17 -19.39 -40.13
C GLN A 339 2.98 -18.11 -40.32
N ILE A 340 4.28 -18.25 -40.62
CA ILE A 340 5.13 -17.11 -40.97
C ILE A 340 4.86 -16.79 -42.45
N LEU A 341 4.54 -15.53 -42.73
CA LEU A 341 4.32 -15.06 -44.08
C LEU A 341 5.66 -14.75 -44.76
N GLU A 342 5.65 -14.79 -46.09
CA GLU A 342 6.80 -14.37 -46.89
C GLU A 342 7.15 -12.92 -46.63
N ASP A 343 8.42 -12.63 -46.69
CA ASP A 343 8.96 -11.31 -46.45
C ASP A 343 9.87 -10.91 -47.64
N ALA A 344 9.90 -9.63 -47.95
CA ALA A 344 10.74 -9.09 -49.05
C ALA A 344 12.23 -9.46 -48.93
N SER A 345 12.69 -9.84 -47.74
CA SER A 345 14.09 -10.26 -47.52
C SER A 345 14.29 -11.77 -47.60
N ARG A 346 13.22 -12.59 -47.45
CA ARG A 346 13.34 -14.05 -47.40
C ARG A 346 12.03 -14.75 -47.66
N CYS A 347 12.02 -15.68 -48.61
CA CYS A 347 10.84 -16.47 -49.00
C CYS A 347 10.48 -17.55 -47.97
N SER A 348 11.43 -18.09 -47.20
CA SER A 348 11.18 -19.14 -46.24
C SER A 348 12.09 -19.03 -45.00
N PHE A 349 11.54 -19.27 -43.85
CA PHE A 349 12.23 -19.36 -42.56
C PHE A 349 12.38 -20.81 -42.07
N ALA A 350 12.05 -21.82 -42.89
CA ALA A 350 12.14 -23.22 -42.52
C ALA A 350 13.51 -23.55 -41.89
N LYS A 351 13.49 -24.35 -40.80
CA LYS A 351 14.65 -24.72 -39.97
C LYS A 351 15.37 -23.58 -39.26
N CYS A 352 14.93 -22.34 -39.39
CA CYS A 352 15.51 -21.23 -38.65
C CYS A 352 15.08 -21.29 -37.18
N LYS A 353 15.98 -20.82 -36.29
CA LYS A 353 15.64 -20.52 -34.92
C LYS A 353 14.94 -19.16 -34.85
N VAL A 354 13.78 -19.14 -34.28
CA VAL A 354 12.97 -17.94 -34.03
C VAL A 354 12.62 -17.85 -32.55
N ARG A 355 12.30 -16.67 -32.08
CA ARG A 355 11.75 -16.47 -30.74
C ARG A 355 10.27 -16.15 -30.85
N VAL A 356 9.46 -16.90 -30.09
CA VAL A 356 8.03 -16.60 -29.90
C VAL A 356 7.89 -15.75 -28.65
N HIS A 357 7.29 -14.59 -28.78
CA HIS A 357 6.93 -13.70 -27.70
C HIS A 357 5.47 -13.88 -27.36
N GLU A 358 5.16 -14.22 -26.11
CA GLU A 358 3.81 -14.23 -25.57
C GLU A 358 3.64 -12.99 -24.68
N TYR A 359 2.80 -12.07 -25.13
CA TYR A 359 2.53 -10.81 -24.45
C TYR A 359 1.54 -10.95 -23.30
N LEU A 360 1.46 -9.92 -22.46
CA LEU A 360 0.56 -9.87 -21.29
C LEU A 360 -0.93 -9.99 -21.65
N ASN A 361 -1.30 -9.64 -22.87
CA ASN A 361 -2.66 -9.80 -23.40
C ASN A 361 -2.90 -11.15 -24.09
N GLY A 362 -1.98 -12.10 -23.97
CA GLY A 362 -2.06 -13.41 -24.59
C GLY A 362 -1.77 -13.44 -26.10
N SER A 363 -1.53 -12.29 -26.74
CA SER A 363 -1.15 -12.28 -28.16
C SER A 363 0.26 -12.82 -28.37
N LEU A 364 0.51 -13.39 -29.53
CA LEU A 364 1.80 -13.96 -29.92
C LEU A 364 2.47 -13.13 -31.02
N ALA A 365 3.79 -13.10 -30.99
CA ALA A 365 4.60 -12.60 -32.09
C ALA A 365 5.83 -13.47 -32.29
N VAL A 366 6.32 -13.57 -33.53
CA VAL A 366 7.51 -14.33 -33.88
C VAL A 366 8.60 -13.36 -34.27
N PHE A 367 9.80 -13.58 -33.75
CA PHE A 367 10.99 -12.77 -34.04
C PHE A 367 12.11 -13.62 -34.58
N HIS A 368 12.72 -13.18 -35.67
CA HIS A 368 13.98 -13.70 -36.16
C HIS A 368 15.08 -12.66 -35.95
N GLY A 369 15.99 -12.93 -35.02
CA GLY A 369 16.89 -11.91 -34.51
C GLY A 369 16.14 -10.72 -33.90
N PRO A 370 16.42 -9.48 -34.31
CA PRO A 370 15.72 -8.29 -33.83
C PRO A 370 14.41 -8.02 -34.60
N ARG A 371 14.14 -8.74 -35.69
CA ARG A 371 13.05 -8.46 -36.60
C ARG A 371 11.79 -9.21 -36.21
N LYS A 372 10.68 -8.50 -36.05
CA LYS A 372 9.35 -9.06 -35.91
C LYS A 372 8.86 -9.55 -37.27
N LEU A 373 8.44 -10.81 -37.36
CA LEU A 373 7.90 -11.42 -38.56
C LEU A 373 6.39 -11.24 -38.62
N GLN A 374 5.85 -11.14 -39.84
CA GLN A 374 4.41 -11.19 -40.04
C GLN A 374 3.94 -12.64 -39.92
N THR A 375 2.93 -12.84 -39.12
CA THR A 375 2.36 -14.18 -38.86
C THR A 375 0.85 -14.15 -38.89
N VAL A 376 0.28 -15.25 -39.38
CA VAL A 376 -1.15 -15.55 -39.26
C VAL A 376 -1.29 -16.71 -38.28
N GLU A 377 -2.15 -16.52 -37.30
CA GLU A 377 -2.43 -17.56 -36.31
C GLU A 377 -3.56 -18.46 -36.81
N TRP A 378 -3.38 -19.76 -36.61
CA TRP A 378 -4.44 -20.74 -36.81
C TRP A 378 -4.46 -21.71 -35.62
N THR A 379 -5.64 -22.01 -35.14
CA THR A 379 -5.86 -23.11 -34.20
C THR A 379 -6.23 -24.33 -35.00
N LYS A 380 -5.60 -25.48 -34.70
CA LYS A 380 -6.13 -26.77 -35.17
C LYS A 380 -7.52 -26.90 -34.56
N VAL A 381 -8.56 -26.76 -35.38
CA VAL A 381 -9.91 -27.20 -34.99
C VAL A 381 -9.79 -28.72 -34.84
N GLU A 382 -9.79 -29.21 -33.61
CA GLU A 382 -10.09 -30.62 -33.40
C GLU A 382 -11.55 -30.83 -33.86
N GLU A 383 -11.70 -31.50 -35.01
CA GLU A 383 -12.99 -32.02 -35.40
C GLU A 383 -13.45 -32.97 -34.30
N ASN A 384 -14.60 -32.65 -33.70
CA ASN A 384 -15.33 -33.36 -32.65
C ASN A 384 -15.12 -32.91 -31.22
N LYS A 385 -15.84 -31.83 -30.87
CA LYS A 385 -16.83 -31.76 -29.76
C LYS A 385 -17.47 -30.39 -29.82
N GLU A 386 -18.76 -30.35 -30.04
CA GLU A 386 -19.59 -29.19 -29.75
C GLU A 386 -19.34 -28.84 -28.27
N VAL A 387 -18.62 -27.78 -28.05
CA VAL A 387 -18.47 -27.17 -26.73
C VAL A 387 -19.37 -25.95 -26.79
N ASP A 388 -20.40 -26.04 -25.99
CA ASP A 388 -21.34 -24.97 -25.68
C ASP A 388 -20.53 -23.76 -25.14
N PHE A 389 -20.43 -22.70 -25.93
CA PHE A 389 -19.80 -21.46 -25.56
C PHE A 389 -20.77 -20.62 -24.73
N SER A 390 -21.02 -20.99 -23.48
CA SER A 390 -21.60 -20.09 -22.49
C SER A 390 -20.49 -19.41 -21.68
N ASP A 391 -20.30 -18.14 -21.93
CA ASP A 391 -19.94 -17.03 -21.04
C ASP A 391 -18.89 -17.19 -19.91
N GLU A 392 -17.75 -17.88 -20.11
CA GLU A 392 -16.75 -17.96 -19.03
C GLU A 392 -15.30 -17.53 -19.37
N PHE A 393 -15.06 -16.75 -20.43
CA PHE A 393 -13.69 -16.32 -20.77
C PHE A 393 -13.54 -14.80 -21.04
N ILE A 394 -13.95 -13.95 -20.07
CA ILE A 394 -13.61 -12.51 -20.08
C ILE A 394 -13.04 -12.09 -18.71
N ALA A 395 -11.99 -12.73 -18.23
CA ALA A 395 -11.40 -12.39 -16.94
C ALA A 395 -9.97 -11.84 -16.96
N LEU A 396 -9.31 -11.71 -18.10
CA LEU A 396 -7.89 -11.27 -18.13
C LEU A 396 -7.53 -10.31 -19.27
N ASN A 397 -8.44 -9.46 -19.74
CA ASN A 397 -8.06 -8.45 -20.71
C ASN A 397 -8.33 -7.03 -20.19
N PRO A 398 -7.32 -6.32 -19.66
CA PRO A 398 -7.48 -4.94 -19.19
C PRO A 398 -7.71 -3.91 -20.31
N ASN A 399 -7.66 -4.30 -21.59
CA ASN A 399 -7.72 -3.37 -22.73
C ASN A 399 -8.88 -3.61 -23.69
N SER A 400 -9.86 -4.48 -23.41
CA SER A 400 -11.01 -4.67 -24.30
C SER A 400 -12.20 -3.79 -23.91
N GLY A 401 -12.06 -2.49 -24.03
CA GLY A 401 -13.14 -1.58 -23.62
C GLY A 401 -13.12 -0.19 -24.24
N TRP A 402 -12.62 -0.02 -25.45
CA TRP A 402 -12.72 1.25 -26.18
C TRP A 402 -13.06 1.03 -27.64
N GLU A 403 -14.24 0.51 -27.92
CA GLU A 403 -14.95 0.79 -29.17
C GLU A 403 -16.32 1.37 -28.80
N LYS A 404 -16.52 2.60 -29.26
CA LYS A 404 -17.79 3.30 -29.17
C LYS A 404 -18.80 2.57 -30.05
N ASN A 405 -19.81 1.96 -29.46
CA ASN A 405 -21.07 1.70 -30.17
C ASN A 405 -22.03 2.83 -29.82
N GLU A 406 -22.26 3.70 -30.79
CA GLU A 406 -23.42 4.58 -30.85
C GLU A 406 -24.68 3.74 -31.13
N GLY A 407 -25.67 3.85 -30.26
CA GLY A 407 -27.05 3.43 -30.53
C GLY A 407 -27.58 2.41 -29.54
N GLU A 408 -28.28 2.87 -28.54
CA GLU A 408 -29.66 2.60 -28.15
C GLU A 408 -29.87 2.95 -26.66
N ALA A 409 -30.88 3.80 -26.47
CA ALA A 409 -31.29 4.32 -25.18
C ALA A 409 -31.92 3.22 -24.30
N SER A 410 -31.38 3.03 -23.10
CA SER A 410 -32.05 2.28 -22.04
C SER A 410 -32.02 3.11 -20.75
N THR A 411 -33.19 3.41 -20.27
CA THR A 411 -33.56 4.22 -19.11
C THR A 411 -32.94 3.71 -17.81
N SER A 412 -32.15 4.53 -17.17
CA SER A 412 -31.60 4.33 -15.82
C SER A 412 -32.56 4.90 -14.76
N PRO A 413 -32.76 4.23 -13.64
CA PRO A 413 -33.51 4.75 -12.50
C PRO A 413 -32.60 5.24 -11.37
N TYR A 414 -31.86 6.34 -11.58
CA TYR A 414 -31.24 7.10 -10.47
C TYR A 414 -31.39 8.59 -10.73
N PRO A 415 -31.67 9.42 -9.72
CA PRO A 415 -32.00 10.83 -9.88
C PRO A 415 -30.75 11.67 -10.21
N GLU A 416 -30.92 12.53 -11.20
CA GLU A 416 -29.97 13.55 -11.63
C GLU A 416 -29.74 14.58 -10.51
N ILE A 417 -28.46 14.81 -10.16
CA ILE A 417 -28.04 16.01 -9.46
C ILE A 417 -27.38 16.92 -10.50
N GLY A 418 -28.11 17.98 -10.86
CA GLY A 418 -27.70 18.96 -11.82
C GLY A 418 -26.47 19.76 -11.35
N TYR A 419 -25.48 19.89 -12.23
CA TYR A 419 -24.49 20.95 -12.19
C TYR A 419 -24.63 21.83 -13.43
N THR A 420 -24.89 23.10 -13.15
CA THR A 420 -25.02 24.19 -14.12
C THR A 420 -23.71 24.50 -14.83
N HIS A 421 -23.80 24.73 -16.13
CA HIS A 421 -22.78 25.27 -17.03
C HIS A 421 -22.22 26.62 -16.55
N GLY A 422 -20.93 26.84 -16.80
CA GLY A 422 -20.35 28.17 -16.98
C GLY A 422 -18.88 28.28 -16.62
N ALA A 423 -17.97 28.11 -17.56
CA ALA A 423 -16.91 29.07 -17.87
C ALA A 423 -15.93 28.48 -18.92
N GLN A 424 -16.04 29.03 -20.13
CA GLN A 424 -14.96 28.99 -21.12
C GLN A 424 -13.77 29.79 -20.57
N VAL A 425 -12.58 29.19 -20.53
CA VAL A 425 -11.33 29.93 -20.36
C VAL A 425 -10.45 29.67 -21.57
N ALA A 426 -10.16 30.78 -22.24
CA ALA A 426 -9.38 30.88 -23.45
C ALA A 426 -7.91 30.47 -23.24
N LEU A 427 -7.40 29.71 -24.21
CA LEU A 427 -5.97 29.46 -24.41
C LEU A 427 -5.29 30.76 -24.84
N GLN A 428 -4.51 31.39 -23.96
CA GLN A 428 -3.51 32.38 -24.37
C GLN A 428 -2.15 31.70 -24.51
N ARG A 429 -1.68 31.65 -25.74
CA ARG A 429 -0.29 31.40 -26.11
C ARG A 429 0.55 32.60 -25.70
N SER A 430 1.67 32.39 -25.06
CA SER A 430 2.74 33.39 -24.95
C SER A 430 4.06 32.82 -25.46
N PRO A 431 4.77 33.60 -26.29
CA PRO A 431 6.03 33.16 -26.89
C PRO A 431 7.21 33.71 -26.09
N ILE A 432 8.22 32.86 -25.84
CA ILE A 432 9.56 33.34 -25.51
C ILE A 432 10.55 32.62 -26.44
N LEU A 433 10.99 33.33 -27.44
CA LEU A 433 12.17 33.08 -28.25
C LEU A 433 13.17 34.24 -28.05
N ARG A 434 14.46 33.88 -28.03
CA ARG A 434 15.70 34.67 -28.10
C ARG A 434 16.18 35.21 -26.76
N THR A 435 17.40 34.95 -26.32
CA THR A 435 18.65 35.35 -27.00
C THR A 435 19.80 34.44 -26.55
N VAL A 436 20.57 33.98 -27.54
CA VAL A 436 21.94 33.46 -27.34
C VAL A 436 22.86 34.63 -27.74
N GLU A 437 23.72 35.07 -26.84
CA GLU A 437 24.98 35.73 -27.22
C GLU A 437 26.06 35.41 -26.21
N SER A 438 27.09 34.89 -26.77
CA SER A 438 28.50 34.72 -26.40
C SER A 438 29.07 35.70 -25.37
N ILE A 439 29.87 35.15 -24.43
CA ILE A 439 31.15 35.79 -24.01
C ILE A 439 32.16 34.68 -23.74
N SER A 440 33.21 34.69 -24.56
CA SER A 440 34.50 34.07 -24.33
C SER A 440 35.34 34.95 -23.41
N ALA A 441 35.93 34.34 -22.39
CA ALA A 441 37.29 34.56 -21.86
C ALA A 441 37.57 33.48 -20.80
#